data_faf3cb1ff423ccf5c2d3b45c5ebf3ed0
#
_entry.id   faf3cb1ff423ccf5c2d3b45c5ebf3ed0
#
_cell.length_a   1.000
_cell.length_b   1.000
_cell.length_c   1.000
_cell.angle_alpha   90.00
_cell.angle_beta   90.00
_cell.angle_gamma   90.00
#
_symmetry.space_group_name_H-M   'P 1'
#
loop_
_entity.id
_entity.type
_entity.pdbx_description
1 polymer ?
#
loop_
_entity_poly.entity_id
_entity_poly.type
_entity_poly.pdbx_seq_one_letter_code
_entity_poly.pdbx_strand_id
1 'polypeptide(L)'
;MNMTLFRLCALSVLIAVVSSAGLKEEFTWTILNYIWPGTDRRVEERVSRRQIDNVFEDPNISVEAFVTRDAPEGVEFIPENNIPMGANVWKNKLFITVPRRQPGIPSTLNYVPLDSPNRHNVPLIPYPNLEINRYPGGRQNFLSVYRVAIDPCDRLWMADTGLIETPGNSSQVKASMIFVIDLNTDQVIHSYEIPTSFMRPASLLDSITIDVTENTCDDAYAYLPDLGGYSIIVYSLKQNRSWRVAHNYLFLENSQGDFNIHGHRFQWNDGVFNVELSSIKPTGFRDLYFHALAGSHLYRVSTRILRNETLATRSFHADDFQTPSCAKEVQERVTTCRAVSSSWRSSVQG
;
A
#
# COMPACT_ATOMS: atom_id res chain seq x y z
N MET A 1 -36.19 68.38 4.59
CA MET A 1 -36.95 67.46 3.74
C MET A 1 -35.93 66.80 2.78
N ASN A 2 -35.32 65.72 3.22
CA ASN A 2 -34.41 64.94 2.40
C ASN A 2 -34.57 63.50 2.79
N MET A 3 -35.13 62.73 1.87
CA MET A 3 -35.27 61.25 1.97
C MET A 3 -33.96 60.59 1.69
N THR A 4 -33.39 59.93 2.69
CA THR A 4 -32.18 59.14 2.54
C THR A 4 -32.57 57.73 2.15
N LEU A 5 -32.15 57.32 0.95
CA LEU A 5 -32.34 56.00 0.39
C LEU A 5 -31.56 54.97 1.19
N PHE A 6 -32.23 54.05 1.86
CA PHE A 6 -31.62 52.83 2.39
C PHE A 6 -31.41 51.85 1.24
N ARG A 7 -30.14 51.65 0.86
CA ARG A 7 -29.76 50.52 0.00
C ARG A 7 -29.67 49.24 0.85
N LEU A 8 -30.62 48.34 0.67
CA LEU A 8 -30.48 46.97 1.12
C LEU A 8 -29.41 46.29 0.30
N CYS A 9 -28.27 46.02 0.90
CA CYS A 9 -27.34 45.01 0.41
C CYS A 9 -27.91 43.62 0.69
N ALA A 10 -28.49 42.99 -0.32
CA ALA A 10 -28.81 41.57 -0.25
C ALA A 10 -27.50 40.78 -0.25
N LEU A 11 -27.12 40.30 0.92
CA LEU A 11 -26.01 39.35 1.08
C LEU A 11 -26.49 37.99 0.57
N SER A 12 -26.20 37.69 -0.69
CA SER A 12 -26.42 36.33 -1.24
C SER A 12 -25.42 35.40 -0.59
N VAL A 13 -25.84 34.71 0.45
CA VAL A 13 -25.09 33.58 1.00
C VAL A 13 -25.19 32.44 -0.02
N LEU A 14 -24.15 32.28 -0.83
CA LEU A 14 -23.98 31.10 -1.66
C LEU A 14 -23.65 29.94 -0.73
N ILE A 15 -24.67 29.20 -0.30
CA ILE A 15 -24.47 27.91 0.35
C ILE A 15 -24.01 26.97 -0.75
N ALA A 16 -22.69 26.79 -0.91
CA ALA A 16 -22.14 25.69 -1.65
C ALA A 16 -22.52 24.42 -0.87
N VAL A 17 -23.57 23.77 -1.30
CA VAL A 17 -23.84 22.39 -0.91
C VAL A 17 -22.72 21.57 -1.53
N VAL A 18 -21.64 21.36 -0.79
CA VAL A 18 -20.70 20.32 -1.08
C VAL A 18 -21.47 19.03 -0.85
N SER A 19 -22.04 18.50 -1.91
CA SER A 19 -22.49 17.11 -1.94
C SER A 19 -21.27 16.29 -1.60
N SER A 20 -21.16 15.84 -0.35
CA SER A 20 -20.27 14.73 -0.01
C SER A 20 -20.83 13.56 -0.82
N ALA A 21 -20.21 13.26 -1.95
CA ALA A 21 -20.39 11.97 -2.58
C ALA A 21 -20.04 10.96 -1.50
N GLY A 22 -21.05 10.33 -0.88
CA GLY A 22 -20.86 9.35 0.16
C GLY A 22 -19.90 8.28 -0.37
N LEU A 23 -18.97 7.83 0.45
CA LEU A 23 -18.13 6.69 0.11
C LEU A 23 -19.07 5.54 -0.30
N LYS A 24 -18.85 4.99 -1.48
CA LYS A 24 -19.57 3.82 -1.97
C LYS A 24 -18.72 2.60 -1.66
N GLU A 25 -19.34 1.65 -0.95
CA GLU A 25 -18.75 0.35 -0.74
C GLU A 25 -18.72 -0.42 -2.07
N GLU A 26 -17.52 -0.78 -2.54
CA GLU A 26 -17.37 -1.51 -3.78
C GLU A 26 -17.29 -3.02 -3.55
N PHE A 27 -16.56 -3.45 -2.52
CA PHE A 27 -16.41 -4.85 -2.12
C PHE A 27 -16.36 -4.98 -0.62
N THR A 28 -16.89 -6.12 -0.10
CA THR A 28 -16.77 -6.51 1.31
C THR A 28 -16.30 -7.96 1.43
N TRP A 29 -15.44 -8.20 2.42
CA TRP A 29 -15.05 -9.55 2.80
C TRP A 29 -15.23 -9.73 4.30
N THR A 30 -15.89 -10.80 4.68
CA THR A 30 -15.88 -11.33 6.04
C THR A 30 -14.78 -12.38 6.21
N ILE A 31 -14.41 -13.04 5.10
CA ILE A 31 -13.34 -14.02 4.99
C ILE A 31 -12.78 -14.01 3.58
N LEU A 32 -11.47 -14.18 3.43
CA LEU A 32 -10.86 -14.30 2.11
C LEU A 32 -10.88 -15.75 1.63
N ASN A 33 -11.08 -15.91 0.34
CA ASN A 33 -11.00 -17.19 -0.37
C ASN A 33 -10.25 -16.99 -1.70
N TYR A 34 -9.94 -18.07 -2.41
CA TYR A 34 -9.14 -18.03 -3.64
C TYR A 34 -9.80 -18.82 -4.75
N ILE A 35 -9.56 -18.39 -6.01
CA ILE A 35 -9.78 -19.19 -7.20
C ILE A 35 -8.54 -20.03 -7.45
N TRP A 36 -8.69 -21.35 -7.41
CA TRP A 36 -7.58 -22.26 -7.62
C TRP A 36 -7.41 -22.61 -9.10
N PRO A 37 -6.15 -22.80 -9.59
CA PRO A 37 -5.90 -23.27 -10.95
C PRO A 37 -6.59 -24.62 -11.22
N GLY A 38 -7.32 -24.73 -12.34
CA GLY A 38 -8.03 -25.96 -12.74
C GLY A 38 -9.47 -26.08 -12.24
N THR A 39 -9.95 -25.15 -11.42
CA THR A 39 -11.38 -25.05 -11.12
C THR A 39 -12.13 -24.47 -12.34
N ASP A 40 -13.15 -25.19 -12.82
CA ASP A 40 -13.96 -24.73 -13.98
C ASP A 40 -14.81 -23.52 -13.56
N ARG A 41 -14.75 -22.40 -14.30
CA ARG A 41 -15.57 -21.19 -14.06
C ARG A 41 -17.07 -21.49 -13.97
N ARG A 42 -17.54 -22.59 -14.59
CA ARG A 42 -18.93 -23.05 -14.48
C ARG A 42 -19.29 -23.60 -13.10
N VAL A 43 -18.29 -24.02 -12.31
CA VAL A 43 -18.49 -24.42 -10.91
C VAL A 43 -18.65 -23.17 -10.04
N GLU A 44 -17.96 -22.07 -10.38
CA GLU A 44 -18.04 -20.79 -9.66
C GLU A 44 -19.45 -20.18 -9.69
N GLU A 45 -20.11 -20.17 -10.84
CA GLU A 45 -21.51 -19.69 -10.92
C GLU A 45 -22.49 -20.58 -10.12
N ARG A 46 -22.24 -21.89 -10.03
CA ARG A 46 -23.07 -22.82 -9.26
C ARG A 46 -22.81 -22.73 -7.76
N VAL A 47 -21.53 -22.56 -7.38
CA VAL A 47 -21.13 -22.40 -5.97
C VAL A 47 -21.64 -21.06 -5.44
N SER A 48 -21.51 -19.98 -6.22
CA SER A 48 -22.00 -18.65 -5.83
C SER A 48 -23.54 -18.66 -5.63
N ARG A 49 -24.29 -19.31 -6.50
CA ARG A 49 -25.74 -19.42 -6.34
C ARG A 49 -26.16 -20.34 -5.17
N ARG A 50 -25.48 -21.48 -4.98
CA ARG A 50 -25.78 -22.38 -3.87
C ARG A 50 -25.36 -21.84 -2.51
N GLN A 51 -24.28 -21.03 -2.43
CA GLN A 51 -23.86 -20.40 -1.18
C GLN A 51 -24.87 -19.35 -0.69
N ILE A 52 -25.49 -18.59 -1.59
CA ILE A 52 -26.49 -17.59 -1.20
C ILE A 52 -27.80 -18.26 -0.70
N ASP A 53 -28.21 -19.36 -1.32
CA ASP A 53 -29.49 -19.99 -0.99
C ASP A 53 -29.42 -20.95 0.22
N ASN A 54 -28.24 -21.52 0.55
CA ASN A 54 -28.13 -22.58 1.57
C ASN A 54 -27.50 -22.14 2.90
N VAL A 55 -26.74 -21.02 2.94
CA VAL A 55 -26.12 -20.57 4.19
C VAL A 55 -27.16 -20.00 5.19
N PHE A 56 -28.31 -19.60 4.73
CA PHE A 56 -29.36 -19.07 5.59
C PHE A 56 -30.37 -20.13 6.10
N GLU A 57 -30.34 -21.36 5.57
CA GLU A 57 -31.34 -22.39 5.91
C GLU A 57 -30.83 -23.59 6.73
N ASP A 58 -29.48 -23.81 6.87
CA ASP A 58 -28.96 -24.93 7.65
C ASP A 58 -27.89 -24.48 8.68
N PRO A 59 -28.25 -24.38 9.96
CA PRO A 59 -27.32 -23.96 11.03
C PRO A 59 -26.23 -25.00 11.33
N ASN A 60 -26.23 -26.18 10.68
CA ASN A 60 -25.23 -27.22 10.91
C ASN A 60 -24.17 -27.31 9.80
N ILE A 61 -24.26 -26.50 8.73
CA ILE A 61 -23.20 -26.42 7.73
C ILE A 61 -22.15 -25.42 8.22
N SER A 62 -21.06 -25.93 8.77
CA SER A 62 -19.91 -25.08 9.11
C SER A 62 -19.27 -24.53 7.83
N VAL A 63 -19.02 -23.22 7.81
CA VAL A 63 -18.29 -22.53 6.73
C VAL A 63 -16.94 -23.18 6.45
N GLU A 64 -16.32 -23.77 7.47
CA GLU A 64 -15.06 -24.53 7.41
C GLU A 64 -15.08 -25.71 6.41
N ALA A 65 -16.23 -26.34 6.23
CA ALA A 65 -16.33 -27.51 5.33
C ALA A 65 -16.23 -27.17 3.83
N PHE A 66 -16.49 -25.92 3.46
CA PHE A 66 -16.46 -25.45 2.06
C PHE A 66 -15.12 -24.88 1.61
N VAL A 67 -14.37 -24.30 2.54
CA VAL A 67 -13.18 -23.49 2.23
C VAL A 67 -11.91 -24.29 2.07
N THR A 68 -11.79 -25.43 2.75
CA THR A 68 -10.57 -26.27 2.76
C THR A 68 -10.58 -27.36 1.69
N ARG A 69 -11.69 -27.62 1.00
CA ARG A 69 -11.84 -28.79 0.12
C ARG A 69 -11.17 -28.65 -1.26
N ASP A 70 -10.86 -27.44 -1.69
CA ASP A 70 -10.44 -27.19 -3.07
C ASP A 70 -9.03 -26.62 -3.23
N ALA A 71 -8.27 -26.46 -2.14
CA ALA A 71 -6.85 -26.04 -2.26
C ALA A 71 -6.04 -27.14 -2.97
N PRO A 72 -5.18 -26.79 -3.96
CA PRO A 72 -4.34 -27.76 -4.63
C PRO A 72 -3.43 -28.49 -3.64
N GLU A 73 -3.06 -29.75 -3.98
CA GLU A 73 -2.15 -30.55 -3.16
C GLU A 73 -0.85 -29.77 -2.87
N GLY A 74 -0.45 -29.74 -1.60
CA GLY A 74 0.74 -29.03 -1.12
C GLY A 74 0.55 -27.50 -0.97
N VAL A 75 -0.66 -26.98 -1.09
CA VAL A 75 -0.99 -25.58 -0.78
C VAL A 75 -1.67 -25.54 0.59
N GLU A 76 -1.00 -24.91 1.56
CA GLU A 76 -1.58 -24.66 2.86
C GLU A 76 -2.47 -23.40 2.78
N PHE A 77 -3.73 -23.54 3.23
CA PHE A 77 -4.69 -22.43 3.27
C PHE A 77 -5.47 -22.43 4.58
N ILE A 78 -5.35 -21.35 5.33
CA ILE A 78 -6.08 -21.08 6.57
C ILE A 78 -6.79 -19.73 6.39
N PRO A 79 -8.09 -19.71 6.10
CA PRO A 79 -8.82 -18.49 5.72
C PRO A 79 -8.70 -17.36 6.74
N GLU A 80 -8.79 -17.66 8.04
CA GLU A 80 -8.78 -16.69 9.14
C GLU A 80 -7.45 -15.94 9.24
N ASN A 81 -6.37 -16.53 8.69
CA ASN A 81 -5.04 -15.94 8.70
C ASN A 81 -4.79 -14.98 7.53
N ASN A 82 -5.70 -14.97 6.55
CA ASN A 82 -5.54 -14.16 5.35
C ASN A 82 -6.10 -12.75 5.55
N ILE A 83 -5.24 -11.81 5.90
CA ILE A 83 -5.59 -10.40 6.17
C ILE A 83 -5.06 -9.53 5.04
N PRO A 84 -5.95 -8.82 4.28
CA PRO A 84 -5.52 -7.92 3.23
C PRO A 84 -4.86 -6.66 3.83
N MET A 85 -3.75 -6.20 3.24
CA MET A 85 -3.01 -5.04 3.73
C MET A 85 -2.89 -3.90 2.73
N GLY A 86 -2.92 -4.18 1.43
CA GLY A 86 -2.81 -3.18 0.39
C GLY A 86 -3.79 -3.41 -0.74
N ALA A 87 -4.22 -2.31 -1.36
CA ALA A 87 -5.11 -2.32 -2.52
C ALA A 87 -4.68 -1.27 -3.53
N ASN A 88 -4.76 -1.59 -4.83
CA ASN A 88 -4.55 -0.64 -5.91
C ASN A 88 -5.37 -1.05 -7.14
N VAL A 89 -5.74 -0.09 -7.99
CA VAL A 89 -6.61 -0.32 -9.15
C VAL A 89 -5.87 -0.04 -10.44
N TRP A 90 -6.00 -0.94 -11.41
CA TRP A 90 -5.59 -0.72 -12.78
C TRP A 90 -6.65 -1.28 -13.74
N LYS A 91 -7.21 -0.41 -14.58
CA LYS A 91 -8.30 -0.76 -15.49
C LYS A 91 -9.41 -1.52 -14.74
N ASN A 92 -9.67 -2.77 -15.10
CA ASN A 92 -10.70 -3.62 -14.48
C ASN A 92 -10.16 -4.54 -13.37
N LYS A 93 -8.92 -4.36 -12.91
CA LYS A 93 -8.32 -5.19 -11.85
C LYS A 93 -8.16 -4.38 -10.56
N LEU A 94 -8.75 -4.85 -9.46
CA LEU A 94 -8.42 -4.40 -8.10
C LEU A 94 -7.37 -5.37 -7.54
N PHE A 95 -6.14 -4.93 -7.45
CA PHE A 95 -5.06 -5.69 -6.81
C PHE A 95 -5.22 -5.66 -5.30
N ILE A 96 -5.00 -6.81 -4.66
CA ILE A 96 -5.08 -7.00 -3.21
C ILE A 96 -3.84 -7.78 -2.77
N THR A 97 -3.14 -7.26 -1.77
CA THR A 97 -2.00 -7.95 -1.16
C THR A 97 -2.37 -8.59 0.15
N VAL A 98 -1.83 -9.78 0.39
CA VAL A 98 -1.98 -10.55 1.63
C VAL A 98 -0.58 -10.98 2.06
N PRO A 99 0.13 -10.18 2.86
CA PRO A 99 1.47 -10.52 3.31
C PRO A 99 1.48 -11.75 4.23
N ARG A 100 2.55 -12.53 4.17
CA ARG A 100 2.68 -13.76 4.99
C ARG A 100 3.04 -13.45 6.43
N ARG A 101 2.03 -12.99 7.18
CA ARG A 101 2.11 -12.69 8.61
C ARG A 101 1.64 -13.84 9.52
N GLN A 102 1.09 -14.87 8.90
CA GLN A 102 0.57 -16.08 9.55
C GLN A 102 0.77 -17.28 8.60
N PRO A 103 0.74 -18.52 9.10
CA PRO A 103 0.69 -19.72 8.26
C PRO A 103 -0.59 -19.77 7.41
N GLY A 104 -0.59 -20.52 6.32
CA GLY A 104 -1.78 -20.75 5.51
C GLY A 104 -2.18 -19.56 4.61
N ILE A 105 -1.22 -18.75 4.17
CA ILE A 105 -1.40 -17.71 3.17
C ILE A 105 -0.80 -18.18 1.85
N PRO A 106 -1.65 -18.62 0.89
CA PRO A 106 -1.19 -19.27 -0.34
C PRO A 106 -0.59 -18.30 -1.35
N SER A 107 -1.11 -17.06 -1.40
CA SER A 107 -0.71 -16.05 -2.37
C SER A 107 -0.63 -14.68 -1.73
N THR A 108 0.48 -13.98 -1.96
CA THR A 108 0.70 -12.64 -1.39
C THR A 108 0.23 -11.51 -2.31
N LEU A 109 0.21 -11.72 -3.64
CA LEU A 109 -0.30 -10.76 -4.62
C LEU A 109 -1.46 -11.38 -5.39
N ASN A 110 -2.59 -10.68 -5.39
CA ASN A 110 -3.85 -11.16 -5.94
C ASN A 110 -4.61 -10.03 -6.61
N TYR A 111 -5.66 -10.37 -7.36
CA TYR A 111 -6.62 -9.37 -7.84
C TYR A 111 -8.05 -9.91 -7.81
N VAL A 112 -9.01 -9.00 -7.90
CA VAL A 112 -10.40 -9.29 -8.23
C VAL A 112 -10.84 -8.40 -9.40
N PRO A 113 -11.69 -8.91 -10.34
CA PRO A 113 -12.26 -8.09 -11.38
C PRO A 113 -13.24 -7.05 -10.81
N LEU A 114 -13.11 -5.79 -11.21
CA LEU A 114 -14.02 -4.72 -10.79
C LEU A 114 -15.44 -4.87 -11.34
N ASP A 115 -15.65 -5.62 -12.42
CA ASP A 115 -16.94 -5.95 -13.00
C ASP A 115 -17.54 -7.26 -12.45
N SER A 116 -16.97 -7.83 -11.41
CA SER A 116 -17.52 -9.01 -10.74
C SER A 116 -18.99 -8.76 -10.35
N PRO A 117 -19.92 -9.64 -10.72
CA PRO A 117 -21.34 -9.48 -10.39
C PRO A 117 -21.59 -9.60 -8.87
N ASN A 118 -20.80 -10.37 -8.18
CA ASN A 118 -20.80 -10.47 -6.73
C ASN A 118 -19.84 -9.42 -6.13
N ARG A 119 -20.25 -8.79 -5.03
CA ARG A 119 -19.47 -7.76 -4.31
C ARG A 119 -19.10 -8.19 -2.90
N HIS A 120 -19.61 -9.33 -2.45
CA HIS A 120 -19.39 -9.85 -1.12
C HIS A 120 -18.60 -11.16 -1.19
N ASN A 121 -17.52 -11.27 -0.42
CA ASN A 121 -16.64 -12.44 -0.35
C ASN A 121 -16.15 -12.94 -1.73
N VAL A 122 -15.85 -11.99 -2.65
CA VAL A 122 -15.32 -12.33 -3.97
C VAL A 122 -13.99 -13.03 -3.80
N PRO A 123 -13.81 -14.25 -4.36
CA PRO A 123 -12.55 -14.97 -4.20
C PRO A 123 -11.42 -14.26 -4.93
N LEU A 124 -10.25 -14.25 -4.32
CA LEU A 124 -9.02 -13.68 -4.85
C LEU A 124 -8.45 -14.56 -5.96
N ILE A 125 -7.91 -13.94 -6.99
CA ILE A 125 -7.17 -14.61 -8.06
C ILE A 125 -5.68 -14.33 -7.87
N PRO A 126 -4.83 -15.34 -7.62
CA PRO A 126 -3.39 -15.17 -7.52
C PRO A 126 -2.78 -14.51 -8.77
N TYR A 127 -1.97 -13.46 -8.60
CA TYR A 127 -1.44 -12.68 -9.69
C TYR A 127 0.09 -12.66 -9.71
N PRO A 128 0.72 -12.77 -10.88
CA PRO A 128 0.14 -13.15 -12.20
C PRO A 128 -0.36 -14.60 -12.26
N ASN A 129 0.05 -15.45 -11.35
CA ASN A 129 -0.42 -16.83 -11.18
C ASN A 129 -0.07 -17.36 -9.79
N LEU A 130 -0.59 -18.56 -9.43
CA LEU A 130 -0.31 -19.16 -8.13
C LEU A 130 1.15 -19.62 -8.02
N GLU A 131 1.77 -20.08 -9.09
CA GLU A 131 3.11 -20.68 -9.05
C GLU A 131 4.18 -19.70 -8.56
N ILE A 132 4.16 -18.46 -9.05
CA ILE A 132 5.11 -17.43 -8.60
C ILE A 132 4.83 -16.97 -7.16
N ASN A 133 3.62 -17.19 -6.66
CA ASN A 133 3.23 -16.89 -5.28
C ASN A 133 3.49 -18.05 -4.31
N ARG A 134 3.87 -19.25 -4.78
CA ARG A 134 4.06 -20.41 -3.90
C ARG A 134 5.15 -20.20 -2.87
N TYR A 135 4.89 -20.71 -1.67
CA TYR A 135 5.88 -20.87 -0.61
C TYR A 135 5.77 -22.29 0.01
N PRO A 136 6.88 -23.00 0.23
CA PRO A 136 8.23 -22.62 -0.18
C PRO A 136 8.36 -22.53 -1.70
N GLY A 137 9.28 -21.67 -2.17
CA GLY A 137 9.48 -21.40 -3.59
C GLY A 137 10.92 -20.94 -3.87
N GLY A 138 11.21 -20.67 -5.15
CA GLY A 138 12.50 -20.17 -5.60
C GLY A 138 12.74 -18.71 -5.22
N ARG A 139 13.95 -18.20 -5.49
CA ARG A 139 14.34 -16.80 -5.22
C ARG A 139 13.42 -15.78 -5.89
N GLN A 140 12.92 -16.11 -7.09
CA GLN A 140 12.05 -15.23 -7.87
C GLN A 140 10.56 -15.35 -7.49
N ASN A 141 10.19 -16.28 -6.60
CA ASN A 141 8.83 -16.36 -6.08
C ASN A 141 8.54 -15.17 -5.13
N PHE A 142 7.30 -14.70 -5.16
CA PHE A 142 6.84 -13.66 -4.24
C PHE A 142 6.63 -14.25 -2.86
N LEU A 143 7.30 -13.67 -1.86
CA LEU A 143 7.21 -14.18 -0.50
C LEU A 143 6.18 -13.42 0.33
N SER A 144 6.39 -12.11 0.51
CA SER A 144 5.51 -11.31 1.39
C SER A 144 5.48 -9.86 0.92
N VAL A 145 4.35 -9.45 0.33
CA VAL A 145 4.12 -8.13 -0.24
C VAL A 145 3.02 -7.42 0.55
N TYR A 146 3.33 -6.21 1.04
CA TYR A 146 2.37 -5.43 1.81
C TYR A 146 1.58 -4.45 0.94
N ARG A 147 2.27 -3.69 0.10
CA ARG A 147 1.65 -2.70 -0.79
C ARG A 147 2.27 -2.72 -2.17
N VAL A 148 1.50 -2.27 -3.13
CA VAL A 148 1.93 -2.14 -4.53
C VAL A 148 1.70 -0.72 -5.00
N ALA A 149 2.49 -0.28 -6.00
CA ALA A 149 2.27 0.95 -6.72
C ALA A 149 2.08 0.66 -8.20
N ILE A 150 1.20 1.41 -8.86
CA ILE A 150 1.01 1.33 -10.30
C ILE A 150 1.49 2.65 -10.88
N ASP A 151 2.38 2.57 -11.85
CA ASP A 151 2.95 3.73 -12.50
C ASP A 151 2.21 4.08 -13.82
N PRO A 152 2.37 5.30 -14.36
CA PRO A 152 1.72 5.73 -15.58
C PRO A 152 2.22 5.00 -16.83
N CYS A 153 3.20 4.11 -16.71
CA CYS A 153 3.71 3.25 -17.79
C CYS A 153 3.06 1.86 -17.78
N ASP A 154 1.89 1.70 -17.15
CA ASP A 154 1.17 0.43 -17.00
C ASP A 154 2.02 -0.68 -16.34
N ARG A 155 2.84 -0.33 -15.33
CA ARG A 155 3.64 -1.30 -14.56
C ARG A 155 3.20 -1.33 -13.10
N LEU A 156 3.12 -2.53 -12.54
CA LEU A 156 2.95 -2.75 -11.11
C LEU A 156 4.32 -2.94 -10.47
N TRP A 157 4.59 -2.14 -9.46
CA TRP A 157 5.79 -2.20 -8.64
C TRP A 157 5.45 -2.69 -7.24
N MET A 158 6.32 -3.54 -6.69
CA MET A 158 6.17 -4.00 -5.32
C MET A 158 7.52 -4.24 -4.65
N ALA A 159 7.54 -4.06 -3.33
CA ALA A 159 8.59 -4.54 -2.46
C ALA A 159 8.15 -5.87 -1.86
N ASP A 160 8.90 -6.93 -2.13
CA ASP A 160 8.82 -8.18 -1.41
C ASP A 160 9.77 -8.10 -0.22
N THR A 161 9.24 -8.16 0.98
CA THR A 161 10.04 -8.01 2.20
C THR A 161 11.05 -9.12 2.42
N GLY A 162 10.81 -10.31 1.82
CA GLY A 162 11.59 -11.51 2.09
C GLY A 162 11.38 -12.09 3.50
N LEU A 163 10.43 -11.52 4.27
CA LEU A 163 10.11 -11.93 5.63
C LEU A 163 8.90 -12.88 5.66
N ILE A 164 8.96 -13.87 6.55
CA ILE A 164 7.78 -14.56 7.08
C ILE A 164 7.61 -14.15 8.52
N GLU A 165 6.42 -13.70 8.85
CA GLU A 165 6.05 -13.35 10.20
C GLU A 165 5.13 -14.43 10.76
N THR A 166 5.34 -14.73 12.02
CA THR A 166 4.45 -15.56 12.84
C THR A 166 4.26 -14.86 14.18
N PRO A 167 3.20 -15.14 14.92
CA PRO A 167 2.98 -14.49 16.20
C PRO A 167 4.22 -14.53 17.12
N GLY A 168 4.78 -13.35 17.42
CA GLY A 168 5.94 -13.22 18.28
C GLY A 168 7.30 -13.52 17.63
N ASN A 169 7.34 -13.84 16.34
CA ASN A 169 8.60 -14.09 15.61
C ASN A 169 8.53 -13.65 14.16
N SER A 170 9.65 -13.14 13.63
CA SER A 170 9.83 -12.89 12.21
C SER A 170 11.13 -13.52 11.72
N SER A 171 11.12 -14.06 10.52
CA SER A 171 12.28 -14.74 9.92
C SER A 171 12.55 -14.20 8.54
N GLN A 172 13.77 -13.70 8.31
CA GLN A 172 14.23 -13.32 6.98
C GLN A 172 14.56 -14.60 6.20
N VAL A 173 13.71 -14.98 5.25
CA VAL A 173 13.84 -16.21 4.46
C VAL A 173 14.68 -15.96 3.21
N LYS A 174 14.55 -14.77 2.62
CA LYS A 174 15.37 -14.32 1.47
C LYS A 174 15.61 -12.82 1.58
N ALA A 175 16.55 -12.30 0.79
CA ALA A 175 16.75 -10.86 0.70
C ALA A 175 15.48 -10.14 0.23
N SER A 176 15.27 -8.90 0.68
CA SER A 176 14.20 -8.06 0.18
C SER A 176 14.41 -7.74 -1.31
N MET A 177 13.33 -7.76 -2.09
CA MET A 177 13.40 -7.57 -3.54
C MET A 177 12.39 -6.55 -4.03
N ILE A 178 12.75 -5.82 -5.08
CA ILE A 178 11.81 -5.06 -5.89
C ILE A 178 11.44 -5.92 -7.09
N PHE A 179 10.15 -6.03 -7.39
CA PHE A 179 9.65 -6.63 -8.63
C PHE A 179 8.85 -5.61 -9.42
N VAL A 180 8.94 -5.71 -10.74
CA VAL A 180 8.14 -4.91 -11.67
C VAL A 180 7.44 -5.85 -12.64
N ILE A 181 6.13 -5.70 -12.74
CA ILE A 181 5.25 -6.48 -13.61
C ILE A 181 4.69 -5.55 -14.68
N ASP A 182 4.81 -5.92 -15.94
CA ASP A 182 4.08 -5.27 -17.04
C ASP A 182 2.62 -5.74 -16.99
N LEU A 183 1.71 -4.80 -16.74
CA LEU A 183 0.29 -5.07 -16.57
C LEU A 183 -0.45 -5.37 -17.88
N ASN A 184 0.16 -5.06 -19.03
CA ASN A 184 -0.42 -5.39 -20.34
C ASN A 184 -0.12 -6.85 -20.75
N THR A 185 0.98 -7.41 -20.24
CA THR A 185 1.42 -8.79 -20.56
C THR A 185 1.33 -9.75 -19.38
N ASP A 186 1.06 -9.24 -18.17
CA ASP A 186 1.07 -9.97 -16.91
C ASP A 186 2.42 -10.68 -16.62
N GLN A 187 3.54 -10.11 -17.14
CA GLN A 187 4.87 -10.68 -16.98
C GLN A 187 5.74 -9.89 -16.00
N VAL A 188 6.51 -10.60 -15.18
CA VAL A 188 7.59 -9.96 -14.41
C VAL A 188 8.69 -9.55 -15.37
N ILE A 189 8.86 -8.24 -15.57
CA ILE A 189 9.83 -7.66 -16.51
C ILE A 189 11.12 -7.24 -15.83
N HIS A 190 11.12 -7.11 -14.51
CA HIS A 190 12.31 -6.73 -13.76
C HIS A 190 12.26 -7.26 -12.32
N SER A 191 13.44 -7.60 -11.80
CA SER A 191 13.64 -7.91 -10.39
C SER A 191 14.98 -7.37 -9.92
N TYR A 192 15.01 -6.82 -8.70
CA TYR A 192 16.21 -6.25 -8.09
C TYR A 192 16.30 -6.68 -6.63
N GLU A 193 17.45 -7.23 -6.25
CA GLU A 193 17.74 -7.56 -4.86
C GLU A 193 18.32 -6.37 -4.13
N ILE A 194 17.65 -5.95 -3.07
CA ILE A 194 18.13 -4.85 -2.21
C ILE A 194 19.33 -5.35 -1.40
N PRO A 195 20.45 -4.62 -1.40
CA PRO A 195 21.63 -5.01 -0.64
C PRO A 195 21.32 -5.22 0.85
N THR A 196 21.67 -6.38 1.38
CA THR A 196 21.45 -6.71 2.79
C THR A 196 22.17 -5.75 3.75
N SER A 197 23.25 -5.11 3.30
CA SER A 197 23.96 -4.08 4.05
C SER A 197 23.12 -2.83 4.37
N PHE A 198 22.04 -2.60 3.62
CA PHE A 198 21.10 -1.50 3.88
C PHE A 198 20.09 -1.84 4.98
N MET A 199 19.85 -3.12 5.19
CA MET A 199 18.85 -3.60 6.13
C MET A 199 19.36 -3.59 7.58
N ARG A 200 18.43 -3.40 8.50
CA ARG A 200 18.63 -3.49 9.95
C ARG A 200 17.80 -4.65 10.50
N PRO A 201 18.02 -5.13 11.71
CA PRO A 201 17.25 -6.24 12.28
C PRO A 201 15.73 -6.01 12.30
N ALA A 202 15.30 -4.75 12.45
CA ALA A 202 13.89 -4.36 12.45
C ALA A 202 13.40 -3.81 11.10
N SER A 203 14.21 -3.86 10.05
CA SER A 203 13.82 -3.34 8.73
C SER A 203 12.57 -4.02 8.19
N LEU A 204 11.64 -3.21 7.70
CA LEU A 204 10.45 -3.65 7.00
C LEU A 204 10.10 -2.65 5.90
N LEU A 205 10.17 -3.10 4.64
CA LEU A 205 9.83 -2.32 3.46
C LEU A 205 8.37 -2.62 3.07
N ASP A 206 7.44 -1.97 3.74
CA ASP A 206 6.01 -2.26 3.59
C ASP A 206 5.31 -1.50 2.47
N SER A 207 5.96 -0.47 1.92
CA SER A 207 5.40 0.33 0.84
C SER A 207 6.45 0.74 -0.20
N ILE A 208 5.96 1.18 -1.36
CA ILE A 208 6.77 1.64 -2.48
C ILE A 208 6.04 2.76 -3.21
N THR A 209 6.76 3.84 -3.53
CA THR A 209 6.23 4.99 -4.29
C THR A 209 7.11 5.24 -5.51
N ILE A 210 6.49 5.43 -6.69
CA ILE A 210 7.21 5.52 -7.96
C ILE A 210 7.21 6.94 -8.49
N ASP A 211 8.39 7.45 -8.79
CA ASP A 211 8.61 8.77 -9.38
C ASP A 211 9.02 8.61 -10.86
N VAL A 212 8.03 8.75 -11.72
CA VAL A 212 8.14 8.59 -13.16
C VAL A 212 7.03 9.38 -13.86
N THR A 213 7.17 9.62 -15.16
CA THR A 213 6.15 10.14 -16.07
C THR A 213 6.00 9.21 -17.27
N GLU A 214 4.91 9.32 -18.00
CA GLU A 214 4.68 8.56 -19.25
C GLU A 214 5.82 8.69 -20.27
N ASN A 215 6.54 9.82 -20.23
CA ASN A 215 7.65 10.11 -21.14
C ASN A 215 9.02 9.64 -20.62
N THR A 216 9.09 9.11 -19.40
CA THR A 216 10.36 8.75 -18.73
C THR A 216 10.33 7.35 -18.14
N CYS A 217 9.58 6.42 -18.76
CA CYS A 217 9.37 5.06 -18.24
C CYS A 217 10.67 4.32 -17.90
N ASP A 218 11.74 4.54 -18.67
CA ASP A 218 13.04 3.90 -18.45
C ASP A 218 13.89 4.58 -17.37
N ASP A 219 13.49 5.78 -16.90
CA ASP A 219 14.20 6.57 -15.87
C ASP A 219 13.36 6.70 -14.59
N ALA A 220 12.67 5.64 -14.21
CA ALA A 220 11.88 5.59 -13.00
C ALA A 220 12.77 5.50 -11.75
N TYR A 221 12.31 6.16 -10.68
CA TYR A 221 12.84 6.01 -9.34
C TYR A 221 11.78 5.43 -8.42
N ALA A 222 12.18 4.53 -7.54
CA ALA A 222 11.33 4.01 -6.48
C ALA A 222 11.85 4.47 -5.11
N TYR A 223 10.93 4.85 -4.24
CA TYR A 223 11.20 5.22 -2.85
C TYR A 223 10.51 4.22 -1.94
N LEU A 224 11.30 3.52 -1.13
CA LEU A 224 10.82 2.49 -0.21
C LEU A 224 11.16 2.94 1.23
N PRO A 225 10.19 3.39 2.01
CA PRO A 225 10.42 3.65 3.42
C PRO A 225 10.73 2.35 4.16
N ASP A 226 11.73 2.41 5.03
CA ASP A 226 12.10 1.33 5.94
C ASP A 226 11.67 1.74 7.34
N LEU A 227 10.49 1.28 7.73
CA LEU A 227 9.84 1.77 8.95
C LEU A 227 10.59 1.40 10.23
N GLY A 228 11.19 0.22 10.32
CA GLY A 228 11.96 -0.21 11.46
C GLY A 228 13.46 0.09 11.34
N GLY A 229 13.95 0.34 10.12
CA GLY A 229 15.32 0.76 9.85
C GLY A 229 15.50 2.28 9.81
N TYR A 230 14.43 3.06 9.91
CA TYR A 230 14.41 4.52 9.95
C TYR A 230 15.16 5.15 8.78
N SER A 231 14.78 4.75 7.56
CA SER A 231 15.45 5.20 6.34
C SER A 231 14.49 5.17 5.15
N ILE A 232 14.96 5.72 4.03
CA ILE A 232 14.33 5.53 2.73
C ILE A 232 15.36 4.84 1.83
N ILE A 233 14.99 3.71 1.24
CA ILE A 233 15.76 3.11 0.17
C ILE A 233 15.30 3.76 -1.13
N VAL A 234 16.24 4.33 -1.86
CA VAL A 234 16.01 4.88 -3.21
C VAL A 234 16.56 3.90 -4.22
N TYR A 235 15.77 3.56 -5.22
CA TYR A 235 16.17 2.71 -6.34
C TYR A 235 16.02 3.47 -7.65
N SER A 236 17.03 3.38 -8.52
CA SER A 236 17.00 3.89 -9.91
C SER A 236 16.91 2.72 -10.88
N LEU A 237 15.82 2.67 -11.66
CA LEU A 237 15.63 1.63 -12.69
C LEU A 237 16.72 1.70 -13.74
N LYS A 238 17.00 2.91 -14.25
CA LYS A 238 17.99 3.14 -15.31
C LYS A 238 19.40 2.72 -14.91
N GLN A 239 19.79 3.00 -13.65
CA GLN A 239 21.11 2.62 -13.15
C GLN A 239 21.14 1.19 -12.62
N ASN A 240 19.98 0.56 -12.42
CA ASN A 240 19.79 -0.72 -11.74
C ASN A 240 20.53 -0.77 -10.40
N ARG A 241 20.36 0.27 -9.58
CA ARG A 241 21.13 0.49 -8.36
C ARG A 241 20.27 1.19 -7.31
N SER A 242 20.57 0.90 -6.04
CA SER A 242 19.90 1.54 -4.90
C SER A 242 20.89 2.16 -3.93
N TRP A 243 20.40 3.05 -3.08
CA TRP A 243 21.14 3.64 -1.97
C TRP A 243 20.20 3.91 -0.80
N ARG A 244 20.77 3.89 0.39
CA ARG A 244 20.04 4.10 1.63
C ARG A 244 20.21 5.56 2.10
N VAL A 245 19.09 6.23 2.32
CA VAL A 245 19.01 7.61 2.82
C VAL A 245 18.62 7.58 4.28
N ALA A 246 19.40 8.20 5.14
CA ALA A 246 19.14 8.31 6.56
C ALA A 246 19.07 9.78 6.98
N HIS A 247 18.07 10.13 7.80
CA HIS A 247 17.92 11.46 8.38
C HIS A 247 17.13 11.35 9.69
N ASN A 248 17.39 12.28 10.64
CA ASN A 248 16.70 12.27 11.94
C ASN A 248 15.18 12.36 11.82
N TYR A 249 14.66 13.02 10.80
CA TYR A 249 13.21 13.14 10.57
C TYR A 249 12.52 11.85 10.12
N LEU A 250 13.31 10.80 9.83
CA LEU A 250 12.78 9.47 9.50
C LEU A 250 12.56 8.59 10.73
N PHE A 251 13.02 9.05 11.91
CA PHE A 251 12.82 8.37 13.18
C PHE A 251 11.44 8.67 13.78
N LEU A 252 11.01 7.80 14.67
CA LEU A 252 9.83 8.06 15.51
C LEU A 252 10.07 9.30 16.40
N GLU A 253 8.98 9.93 16.80
CA GLU A 253 9.00 10.95 17.86
C GLU A 253 8.71 10.25 19.19
N ASN A 254 9.68 10.18 20.10
CA ASN A 254 9.59 9.43 21.35
C ASN A 254 8.35 9.78 22.20
N SER A 255 7.87 11.02 22.11
CA SER A 255 6.67 11.48 22.81
C SER A 255 5.35 11.01 22.19
N GLN A 256 5.37 10.39 21.01
CA GLN A 256 4.20 9.99 20.23
C GLN A 256 4.02 8.47 20.12
N GLY A 257 4.87 7.70 20.82
CA GLY A 257 4.85 6.24 20.76
C GLY A 257 3.76 5.57 21.61
N ASP A 258 3.07 6.32 22.49
CA ASP A 258 2.00 5.78 23.33
C ASP A 258 0.66 5.80 22.60
N PHE A 259 0.15 4.61 22.26
CA PHE A 259 -1.13 4.44 21.58
C PHE A 259 -2.21 3.93 22.52
N ASN A 260 -3.43 4.42 22.31
CA ASN A 260 -4.64 3.91 22.93
C ASN A 260 -5.75 3.81 21.89
N ILE A 261 -5.99 2.60 21.40
CA ILE A 261 -7.00 2.31 20.37
C ILE A 261 -8.12 1.50 21.03
N HIS A 262 -9.30 2.07 21.14
CA HIS A 262 -10.47 1.46 21.79
C HIS A 262 -10.19 0.87 23.17
N GLY A 263 -9.32 1.54 23.97
CA GLY A 263 -8.94 1.08 25.32
C GLY A 263 -7.73 0.15 25.36
N HIS A 264 -7.28 -0.39 24.24
CA HIS A 264 -6.03 -1.15 24.15
C HIS A 264 -4.85 -0.18 24.16
N ARG A 265 -4.01 -0.27 25.19
CA ARG A 265 -2.83 0.58 25.36
C ARG A 265 -1.57 -0.18 25.03
N PHE A 266 -0.75 0.39 24.16
CA PHE A 266 0.54 -0.20 23.76
C PHE A 266 1.50 0.89 23.31
N GLN A 267 2.79 0.55 23.27
CA GLN A 267 3.82 1.40 22.66
C GLN A 267 4.10 0.93 21.24
N TRP A 268 4.21 1.91 20.34
CA TRP A 268 4.57 1.68 18.94
C TRP A 268 5.77 2.55 18.57
N ASN A 269 6.77 1.93 17.94
CA ASN A 269 8.04 2.56 17.64
C ASN A 269 8.40 2.59 16.15
N ASP A 270 7.40 2.52 15.27
CA ASP A 270 7.59 2.57 13.85
C ASP A 270 7.93 3.98 13.36
N GLY A 271 8.88 4.05 12.43
CA GLY A 271 9.25 5.25 11.70
C GLY A 271 8.32 5.55 10.53
N VAL A 272 8.90 5.92 9.39
CA VAL A 272 8.13 6.27 8.18
C VAL A 272 7.49 5.04 7.55
N PHE A 273 6.17 5.06 7.45
CA PHE A 273 5.35 3.97 6.93
C PHE A 273 5.07 4.10 5.43
N ASN A 274 4.82 5.32 4.98
CA ASN A 274 4.55 5.63 3.57
C ASN A 274 5.15 6.98 3.20
N VAL A 275 5.40 7.18 1.92
CA VAL A 275 5.86 8.43 1.35
C VAL A 275 4.99 8.81 0.15
N GLU A 276 4.74 10.11 -0.02
CA GLU A 276 3.89 10.64 -1.08
C GLU A 276 4.62 11.70 -1.90
N LEU A 277 4.35 11.73 -3.20
CA LEU A 277 4.97 12.67 -4.12
C LEU A 277 4.03 13.84 -4.46
N SER A 278 4.57 15.05 -4.48
CA SER A 278 3.86 16.19 -5.07
C SER A 278 3.72 16.06 -6.58
N SER A 279 2.93 16.95 -7.19
CA SER A 279 3.03 17.22 -8.63
C SER A 279 4.46 17.62 -9.01
N ILE A 280 4.83 17.42 -10.29
CA ILE A 280 6.10 17.89 -10.82
C ILE A 280 6.16 19.41 -10.76
N LYS A 281 7.24 19.94 -10.19
CA LYS A 281 7.50 21.37 -10.11
C LYS A 281 8.14 21.90 -11.39
N PRO A 282 8.18 23.23 -11.61
CA PRO A 282 8.89 23.82 -12.76
C PRO A 282 10.37 23.44 -12.84
N THR A 283 10.96 23.00 -11.75
CA THR A 283 12.34 22.49 -11.70
C THR A 283 12.53 21.09 -12.30
N GLY A 284 11.44 20.41 -12.69
CA GLY A 284 11.44 19.03 -13.18
C GLY A 284 11.48 17.97 -12.06
N PHE A 285 11.50 18.39 -10.80
CA PHE A 285 11.51 17.49 -9.63
C PHE A 285 10.22 17.61 -8.83
N ARG A 286 10.00 16.64 -7.92
CA ARG A 286 8.88 16.62 -6.98
C ARG A 286 9.38 16.90 -5.56
N ASP A 287 8.46 17.19 -4.64
CA ASP A 287 8.72 16.98 -3.21
C ASP A 287 8.20 15.60 -2.82
N LEU A 288 8.97 14.90 -2.02
CA LEU A 288 8.56 13.69 -1.33
C LEU A 288 8.18 14.09 0.09
N TYR A 289 6.93 13.83 0.47
CA TYR A 289 6.38 14.07 1.80
C TYR A 289 6.36 12.79 2.60
N PHE A 290 6.65 12.90 3.90
CA PHE A 290 6.66 11.76 4.81
C PHE A 290 6.46 12.19 6.25
N HIS A 291 5.99 11.26 7.07
CA HIS A 291 5.97 11.36 8.53
C HIS A 291 6.17 9.98 9.14
N ALA A 292 6.70 9.92 10.36
CA ALA A 292 6.75 8.67 11.13
C ALA A 292 5.34 8.28 11.59
N LEU A 293 5.04 6.98 11.69
CA LEU A 293 3.78 6.51 12.27
C LEU A 293 3.63 7.01 13.71
N ALA A 294 4.68 6.82 14.52
CA ALA A 294 4.78 7.40 15.86
C ALA A 294 5.37 8.83 15.76
N GLY A 295 4.65 9.73 15.09
CA GLY A 295 5.04 11.12 14.89
C GLY A 295 3.88 12.03 14.61
N SER A 296 4.06 13.32 14.89
CA SER A 296 3.06 14.38 14.69
C SER A 296 3.46 15.40 13.62
N HIS A 297 4.69 15.34 13.14
CA HIS A 297 5.22 16.27 12.16
C HIS A 297 5.24 15.67 10.75
N LEU A 298 4.81 16.48 9.79
CA LEU A 298 4.99 16.19 8.37
C LEU A 298 6.31 16.81 7.91
N TYR A 299 7.07 16.06 7.13
CA TYR A 299 8.35 16.48 6.56
C TYR A 299 8.33 16.38 5.03
N ARG A 300 9.24 17.09 4.39
CA ARG A 300 9.46 16.98 2.95
C ARG A 300 10.93 17.02 2.60
N VAL A 301 11.28 16.40 1.46
CA VAL A 301 12.58 16.50 0.81
C VAL A 301 12.39 16.55 -0.71
N SER A 302 13.24 17.30 -1.42
CA SER A 302 13.16 17.34 -2.88
C SER A 302 13.70 16.03 -3.49
N THR A 303 12.99 15.47 -4.50
CA THR A 303 13.48 14.31 -5.25
C THR A 303 14.79 14.60 -6.01
N ARG A 304 15.11 15.87 -6.26
CA ARG A 304 16.44 16.26 -6.78
C ARG A 304 17.58 15.81 -5.86
N ILE A 305 17.35 15.86 -4.54
CA ILE A 305 18.32 15.37 -3.55
C ILE A 305 18.33 13.85 -3.54
N LEU A 306 17.16 13.22 -3.46
CA LEU A 306 17.03 11.77 -3.34
C LEU A 306 17.56 11.01 -4.56
N ARG A 307 17.35 11.53 -5.78
CA ARG A 307 17.82 10.92 -7.04
C ARG A 307 19.34 11.00 -7.24
N ASN A 308 20.03 11.86 -6.50
CA ASN A 308 21.49 11.97 -6.53
C ASN A 308 22.09 11.27 -5.30
N GLU A 309 22.68 10.08 -5.50
CA GLU A 309 23.24 9.29 -4.40
C GLU A 309 24.21 10.08 -3.53
N THR A 310 25.16 10.83 -4.11
CA THR A 310 26.14 11.62 -3.36
C THR A 310 25.47 12.67 -2.47
N LEU A 311 24.43 13.33 -2.97
CA LEU A 311 23.68 14.31 -2.18
C LEU A 311 22.81 13.61 -1.11
N ALA A 312 22.18 12.50 -1.47
CA ALA A 312 21.25 11.78 -0.62
C ALA A 312 21.90 11.03 0.55
N THR A 313 23.17 10.61 0.37
CA THR A 313 23.89 9.79 1.37
C THR A 313 24.93 10.58 2.18
N ARG A 314 25.03 11.89 1.96
CA ARG A 314 25.96 12.74 2.74
C ARG A 314 25.52 12.79 4.20
N SER A 315 26.49 13.02 5.10
CA SER A 315 26.24 13.04 6.55
C SER A 315 25.57 14.34 7.05
N PHE A 316 25.62 15.40 6.27
CA PHE A 316 25.04 16.71 6.61
C PHE A 316 24.17 17.24 5.48
N HIS A 317 22.88 17.39 5.77
CA HIS A 317 21.83 17.75 4.79
C HIS A 317 21.41 19.22 4.83
N ALA A 318 21.92 20.02 5.79
CA ALA A 318 21.48 21.40 5.99
C ALA A 318 19.94 21.52 5.91
N ASP A 319 19.42 22.28 4.95
CA ASP A 319 18.00 22.53 4.76
C ASP A 319 17.35 21.62 3.70
N ASP A 320 17.96 20.50 3.34
CA ASP A 320 17.38 19.57 2.33
C ASP A 320 16.07 18.94 2.81
N PHE A 321 16.03 18.58 4.10
CA PHE A 321 14.82 18.07 4.76
C PHE A 321 14.15 19.21 5.52
N GLN A 322 12.88 19.41 5.28
CA GLN A 322 12.16 20.57 5.78
C GLN A 322 10.82 20.16 6.43
N THR A 323 10.41 20.92 7.43
CA THR A 323 9.01 20.94 7.89
C THR A 323 8.24 21.90 6.99
N PRO A 324 7.16 21.47 6.31
CA PRO A 324 6.32 22.38 5.55
C PRO A 324 5.77 23.47 6.50
N SER A 325 5.99 24.75 6.19
CA SER A 325 5.33 25.82 6.93
C SER A 325 3.85 25.79 6.60
N CYS A 326 3.04 25.28 7.51
CA CYS A 326 1.58 25.17 7.37
C CYS A 326 0.84 26.51 7.19
N ALA A 327 1.53 27.65 7.31
CA ALA A 327 0.89 28.95 7.45
C ALA A 327 0.48 29.65 6.15
N LYS A 328 0.93 29.25 4.97
CA LYS A 328 0.60 29.94 3.70
C LYS A 328 0.06 29.07 2.55
N GLU A 329 0.22 27.77 2.58
CA GLU A 329 -0.26 26.87 1.51
C GLU A 329 -1.54 26.10 1.88
N VAL A 330 -2.04 26.26 3.09
CA VAL A 330 -3.16 25.47 3.65
C VAL A 330 -4.49 25.80 2.99
N GLN A 331 -4.65 26.99 2.39
CA GLN A 331 -5.93 27.36 1.80
C GLN A 331 -6.29 26.59 0.53
N GLU A 332 -5.27 26.10 -0.22
CA GLU A 332 -5.51 25.33 -1.45
C GLU A 332 -5.27 23.81 -1.30
N ARG A 333 -4.61 23.34 -0.24
CA ARG A 333 -4.19 21.93 -0.06
C ARG A 333 -4.62 21.27 1.25
N VAL A 334 -5.57 21.83 1.97
CA VAL A 334 -6.19 21.15 3.14
C VAL A 334 -6.76 19.78 2.77
N THR A 335 -7.13 19.58 1.52
CA THR A 335 -7.59 18.28 1.00
C THR A 335 -6.48 17.22 1.02
N THR A 336 -5.23 17.58 0.67
CA THR A 336 -4.12 16.63 0.61
C THR A 336 -3.59 16.25 2.00
N CYS A 337 -3.43 17.21 2.91
CA CYS A 337 -3.02 16.91 4.29
C CYS A 337 -4.09 16.14 5.07
N ARG A 338 -5.39 16.42 4.84
CA ARG A 338 -6.49 15.63 5.42
C ARG A 338 -6.62 14.26 4.78
N ALA A 339 -6.37 14.12 3.47
CA ALA A 339 -6.40 12.83 2.80
C ALA A 339 -5.28 11.91 3.30
N VAL A 340 -4.07 12.42 3.50
CA VAL A 340 -2.97 11.64 4.10
C VAL A 340 -3.34 11.21 5.52
N SER A 341 -3.87 12.12 6.37
CA SER A 341 -4.27 11.78 7.74
C SER A 341 -5.53 10.90 7.81
N SER A 342 -6.44 10.97 6.84
CA SER A 342 -7.67 10.17 6.82
C SER A 342 -7.46 8.78 6.22
N SER A 343 -6.58 8.61 5.24
CA SER A 343 -6.20 7.28 4.74
C SER A 343 -5.52 6.44 5.83
N TRP A 344 -4.76 7.08 6.72
CA TRP A 344 -4.12 6.44 7.87
C TRP A 344 -5.10 6.07 8.98
N ARG A 345 -6.14 6.87 9.22
CA ARG A 345 -7.15 6.54 10.24
C ARG A 345 -8.06 5.38 9.83
N SER A 346 -8.33 5.21 8.54
CA SER A 346 -9.14 4.09 8.06
C SER A 346 -8.38 2.75 8.03
N SER A 347 -7.06 2.75 7.88
CA SER A 347 -6.26 1.52 7.95
C SER A 347 -5.98 1.02 9.38
N VAL A 348 -6.28 1.82 10.41
CA VAL A 348 -6.11 1.46 11.83
C VAL A 348 -7.47 1.13 12.49
N GLN A 349 -8.60 1.36 11.81
CA GLN A 349 -9.95 1.08 12.32
C GLN A 349 -10.57 -0.21 11.76
N GLY A 350 -9.83 -1.01 10.97
CA GLY A 350 -10.26 -2.31 10.46
C GLY A 350 -9.68 -3.47 11.27
#